data_593c8c2c776e5b6e00af09f0c66d72b7
#
_entry.id   593c8c2c776e5b6e00af09f0c66d72b7
#
_cell.length_a   1.000
_cell.length_b   1.000
_cell.length_c   1.000
_cell.angle_alpha   90.00
_cell.angle_beta   90.00
_cell.angle_gamma   90.00
#
_symmetry.space_group_name_H-M   'P 1'
#
loop_
_entity.id
_entity.type
_entity.pdbx_description
1 polymer ?
#
loop_
_entity_poly.entity_id
_entity_poly.type
_entity_poly.pdbx_seq_one_letter_code
_entity_poly.pdbx_strand_id
1 'polypeptide(L)'
;ILESGSGQGRLARYAQNHFGIKCHLGWEGDSISHDDDEKGECFRKYNHPEESFEDHSLFLVNRKRYNFLFDYKPGDYKSWAYGLKKAGYATDPKYPQKLLALISKYDLHKYDEQVLGHAFVEDATTYIPPQGQEVSTENKMLQVKKDTIQTKKIDTKKGNNLQKTYIVQKGDTLYGISRKTGISVEDLMLFNNLSTPNINFGQKLIISQ
;
A
#
# COMPACT_ATOMS: atom_id res chain seq x y z
N ILE A 1 -2.51 3.47 -15.57
CA ILE A 1 -2.62 4.24 -16.83
C ILE A 1 -1.26 4.84 -17.18
N LEU A 2 -0.71 5.75 -16.34
CA LEU A 2 0.54 6.46 -16.64
C LEU A 2 1.73 5.50 -16.75
N GLU A 3 1.91 4.61 -15.77
CA GLU A 3 3.04 3.67 -15.69
C GLU A 3 3.00 2.59 -16.79
N SER A 4 1.81 2.19 -17.21
CA SER A 4 1.62 1.09 -18.17
C SER A 4 1.40 1.55 -19.61
N GLY A 5 1.45 2.86 -19.89
CA GLY A 5 1.03 3.40 -21.19
C GLY A 5 -0.41 2.99 -21.52
N SER A 6 -1.33 3.16 -20.57
CA SER A 6 -2.74 2.72 -20.67
C SER A 6 -2.91 1.22 -20.95
N GLY A 7 -2.01 0.41 -20.38
CA GLY A 7 -2.00 -1.04 -20.58
C GLY A 7 -1.34 -1.52 -21.89
N GLN A 8 -0.85 -0.59 -22.72
CA GLN A 8 -0.25 -0.94 -24.01
C GLN A 8 1.27 -1.09 -23.94
N GLY A 9 1.89 -0.70 -22.84
CA GLY A 9 3.33 -0.84 -22.62
C GLY A 9 3.79 -2.31 -22.65
N ARG A 10 5.05 -2.54 -23.05
CA ARG A 10 5.60 -3.89 -23.18
C ARG A 10 5.51 -4.70 -21.89
N LEU A 11 5.82 -4.10 -20.75
CA LEU A 11 5.75 -4.77 -19.45
C LEU A 11 4.32 -5.15 -19.06
N ALA A 12 3.33 -4.27 -19.32
CA ALA A 12 1.93 -4.58 -19.07
C ALA A 12 1.43 -5.75 -19.94
N ARG A 13 1.79 -5.76 -21.24
CA ARG A 13 1.29 -6.76 -22.20
C ARG A 13 1.93 -8.14 -22.08
N TYR A 14 3.23 -8.19 -21.81
CA TYR A 14 3.99 -9.45 -21.86
C TYR A 14 4.41 -9.98 -20.49
N ALA A 15 4.35 -9.13 -19.47
CA ALA A 15 4.70 -9.50 -18.11
C ALA A 15 3.55 -9.24 -17.09
N GLN A 16 2.39 -8.76 -17.53
CA GLN A 16 1.29 -8.33 -16.65
C GLN A 16 1.73 -7.32 -15.58
N ASN A 17 2.87 -6.66 -15.80
CA ASN A 17 3.48 -5.72 -14.87
C ASN A 17 3.07 -4.29 -15.24
N HIS A 18 1.98 -3.83 -14.62
CA HIS A 18 1.36 -2.54 -14.91
C HIS A 18 2.07 -1.34 -14.28
N PHE A 19 3.03 -1.57 -13.38
CA PHE A 19 3.73 -0.53 -12.63
C PHE A 19 5.24 -0.52 -12.86
N GLY A 20 5.76 -1.38 -13.73
CA GLY A 20 7.19 -1.45 -14.02
C GLY A 20 8.00 -1.83 -12.78
N ILE A 21 7.52 -2.78 -11.98
CA ILE A 21 8.23 -3.20 -10.77
C ILE A 21 9.43 -4.05 -11.17
N LYS A 22 10.63 -3.56 -10.81
CA LYS A 22 11.90 -4.25 -11.07
C LYS A 22 12.08 -5.44 -10.12
N CYS A 23 12.86 -6.44 -10.54
CA CYS A 23 13.28 -7.53 -9.65
C CYS A 23 14.19 -6.95 -8.57
N HIS A 24 13.70 -6.88 -7.35
CA HIS A 24 14.52 -6.51 -6.20
C HIS A 24 15.11 -7.77 -5.55
N LEU A 25 16.07 -7.57 -4.67
CA LEU A 25 16.66 -8.65 -3.88
C LEU A 25 15.55 -9.47 -3.19
N GLY A 26 15.59 -10.79 -3.37
CA GLY A 26 14.58 -11.71 -2.81
C GLY A 26 13.38 -11.99 -3.74
N TRP A 27 13.36 -11.47 -4.98
CA TRP A 27 12.35 -11.89 -5.95
C TRP A 27 12.65 -13.29 -6.48
N GLU A 28 11.73 -14.23 -6.29
CA GLU A 28 11.83 -15.64 -6.72
C GLU A 28 10.84 -16.01 -7.82
N GLY A 29 9.97 -15.06 -8.23
CA GLY A 29 8.99 -15.26 -9.30
C GLY A 29 9.57 -15.11 -10.70
N ASP A 30 8.73 -15.31 -11.69
CA ASP A 30 9.06 -15.11 -13.11
C ASP A 30 9.51 -13.67 -13.38
N SER A 31 10.35 -13.51 -14.41
CA SER A 31 10.88 -12.20 -14.80
C SER A 31 10.95 -12.02 -16.31
N ILE A 32 11.07 -10.77 -16.73
CA ILE A 32 11.31 -10.37 -18.11
C ILE A 32 12.41 -9.30 -18.15
N SER A 33 13.28 -9.39 -19.14
CA SER A 33 14.27 -8.34 -19.41
C SER A 33 13.65 -7.20 -20.21
N HIS A 34 13.92 -5.97 -19.81
CA HIS A 34 13.47 -4.77 -20.50
C HIS A 34 14.50 -3.66 -20.32
N ASP A 35 14.69 -2.85 -21.36
CA ASP A 35 15.55 -1.67 -21.31
C ASP A 35 14.74 -0.50 -20.72
N ASP A 36 15.23 0.08 -19.62
CA ASP A 36 14.65 1.24 -18.95
C ASP A 36 15.78 2.24 -18.62
N ASP A 37 16.17 2.38 -17.36
CA ASP A 37 17.32 3.22 -17.00
C ASP A 37 18.65 2.62 -17.49
N GLU A 38 18.72 1.29 -17.48
CA GLU A 38 19.86 0.51 -17.99
C GLU A 38 19.36 -0.56 -19.00
N LYS A 39 20.31 -1.06 -19.77
CA LYS A 39 20.03 -2.08 -20.77
C LYS A 39 19.84 -3.43 -20.10
N GLY A 40 18.73 -4.12 -20.44
CA GLY A 40 18.52 -5.48 -19.98
C GLY A 40 18.11 -5.63 -18.51
N GLU A 41 17.54 -4.60 -17.90
CA GLU A 41 17.08 -4.67 -16.51
C GLU A 41 16.03 -5.75 -16.29
N CYS A 42 16.03 -6.31 -15.08
CA CYS A 42 15.08 -7.34 -14.66
C CYS A 42 13.79 -6.71 -14.14
N PHE A 43 12.66 -7.09 -14.72
CA PHE A 43 11.33 -6.73 -14.25
C PHE A 43 10.53 -7.96 -13.85
N ARG A 44 9.71 -7.84 -12.80
CA ARG A 44 8.83 -8.90 -12.34
C ARG A 44 7.82 -9.24 -13.42
N LYS A 45 7.51 -10.53 -13.56
CA LYS A 45 6.47 -11.03 -14.45
C LYS A 45 5.43 -11.76 -13.63
N TYR A 46 4.17 -11.44 -13.89
CA TYR A 46 3.02 -11.99 -13.19
C TYR A 46 2.18 -12.83 -14.15
N ASN A 47 1.38 -13.73 -13.59
CA ASN A 47 0.44 -14.54 -14.37
C ASN A 47 -0.82 -13.76 -14.72
N HIS A 48 -1.26 -12.87 -13.79
CA HIS A 48 -2.44 -12.05 -13.93
C HIS A 48 -2.16 -10.59 -13.58
N PRO A 49 -2.86 -9.62 -14.20
CA PRO A 49 -2.64 -8.20 -13.92
C PRO A 49 -2.93 -7.83 -12.45
N GLU A 50 -3.89 -8.50 -11.80
CA GLU A 50 -4.24 -8.29 -10.40
C GLU A 50 -3.04 -8.46 -9.47
N GLU A 51 -2.17 -9.42 -9.75
CA GLU A 51 -0.95 -9.66 -8.96
C GLU A 51 -0.01 -8.44 -8.99
N SER A 52 0.07 -7.74 -10.13
CA SER A 52 0.90 -6.54 -10.21
C SER A 52 0.30 -5.35 -9.43
N PHE A 53 -1.02 -5.26 -9.34
CA PHE A 53 -1.69 -4.23 -8.52
C PHE A 53 -1.50 -4.50 -7.03
N GLU A 54 -1.59 -5.75 -6.62
CA GLU A 54 -1.34 -6.15 -5.23
C GLU A 54 0.12 -5.91 -4.85
N ASP A 55 1.07 -6.37 -5.68
CA ASP A 55 2.49 -6.19 -5.44
C ASP A 55 2.90 -4.70 -5.41
N HIS A 56 2.28 -3.85 -6.25
CA HIS A 56 2.47 -2.41 -6.17
C HIS A 56 1.97 -1.83 -4.84
N SER A 57 0.84 -2.30 -4.35
CA SER A 57 0.33 -1.88 -3.05
C SER A 57 1.28 -2.28 -1.92
N LEU A 58 1.78 -3.52 -1.94
CA LEU A 58 2.79 -4.00 -0.99
C LEU A 58 4.12 -3.24 -1.12
N PHE A 59 4.52 -2.91 -2.35
CA PHE A 59 5.71 -2.09 -2.60
C PHE A 59 5.64 -0.73 -1.90
N LEU A 60 4.49 -0.07 -1.90
CA LEU A 60 4.31 1.20 -1.22
C LEU A 60 4.27 1.04 0.31
N VAL A 61 3.54 0.03 0.79
CA VAL A 61 3.35 -0.23 2.22
C VAL A 61 4.66 -0.62 2.92
N ASN A 62 5.43 -1.52 2.30
CA ASN A 62 6.61 -2.11 2.93
C ASN A 62 7.86 -1.20 2.88
N ARG A 63 7.76 -0.02 2.30
CA ARG A 63 8.90 0.90 2.16
C ARG A 63 8.72 2.15 3.01
N LYS A 64 9.57 2.31 4.02
CA LYS A 64 9.54 3.44 4.98
C LYS A 64 9.40 4.81 4.33
N ARG A 65 9.98 5.02 3.13
CA ARG A 65 9.92 6.28 2.39
C ARG A 65 8.49 6.69 2.00
N TYR A 66 7.54 5.74 1.95
CA TYR A 66 6.15 5.97 1.60
C TYR A 66 5.20 5.97 2.82
N ASN A 67 5.67 5.64 4.03
CA ASN A 67 4.80 5.49 5.20
C ASN A 67 3.91 6.72 5.45
N PHE A 68 4.44 7.92 5.30
CA PHE A 68 3.70 9.16 5.52
C PHE A 68 2.50 9.35 4.58
N LEU A 69 2.45 8.64 3.45
CA LEU A 69 1.31 8.68 2.53
C LEU A 69 0.06 8.10 3.16
N PHE A 70 0.23 7.14 4.04
CA PHE A 70 -0.86 6.44 4.74
C PHE A 70 -1.44 7.24 5.91
N ASP A 71 -0.81 8.38 6.26
CA ASP A 71 -1.34 9.35 7.24
C ASP A 71 -2.33 10.32 6.61
N TYR A 72 -2.42 10.37 5.28
CA TYR A 72 -3.40 11.19 4.59
C TYR A 72 -4.81 10.64 4.76
N LYS A 73 -5.80 11.53 4.72
CA LYS A 73 -7.20 11.13 4.82
C LYS A 73 -7.56 10.16 3.68
N PRO A 74 -8.38 9.14 3.95
CA PRO A 74 -8.93 8.31 2.89
C PRO A 74 -9.57 9.17 1.80
N GLY A 75 -9.25 8.88 0.53
CA GLY A 75 -9.75 9.63 -0.61
C GLY A 75 -9.00 10.92 -0.96
N ASP A 76 -8.01 11.33 -0.17
CA ASP A 76 -7.17 12.49 -0.51
C ASP A 76 -6.12 12.12 -1.57
N TYR A 77 -6.61 11.79 -2.76
CA TYR A 77 -5.76 11.44 -3.90
C TYR A 77 -4.84 12.60 -4.34
N LYS A 78 -5.21 13.84 -4.03
CA LYS A 78 -4.39 15.02 -4.35
C LYS A 78 -3.10 14.99 -3.52
N SER A 79 -3.21 14.88 -2.20
CA SER A 79 -2.04 14.74 -1.32
C SER A 79 -1.22 13.50 -1.65
N TRP A 80 -1.86 12.38 -2.01
CA TRP A 80 -1.18 11.19 -2.48
C TRP A 80 -0.33 11.43 -3.72
N ALA A 81 -0.86 12.11 -4.75
CA ALA A 81 -0.12 12.41 -5.99
C ALA A 81 1.15 13.23 -5.72
N TYR A 82 1.04 14.27 -4.91
CA TYR A 82 2.20 15.08 -4.53
C TYR A 82 3.13 14.35 -3.57
N GLY A 83 2.59 13.56 -2.67
CA GLY A 83 3.34 12.74 -1.73
C GLY A 83 4.21 11.69 -2.43
N LEU A 84 3.69 11.01 -3.45
CA LEU A 84 4.47 10.09 -4.29
C LEU A 84 5.67 10.78 -4.93
N LYS A 85 5.48 11.99 -5.48
CA LYS A 85 6.57 12.78 -6.02
C LYS A 85 7.59 13.16 -4.95
N LYS A 86 7.14 13.63 -3.79
CA LYS A 86 7.98 13.95 -2.63
C LYS A 86 8.80 12.75 -2.15
N ALA A 87 8.19 11.56 -2.15
CA ALA A 87 8.85 10.31 -1.80
C ALA A 87 9.85 9.83 -2.86
N GLY A 88 9.93 10.49 -4.03
CA GLY A 88 10.81 10.10 -5.13
C GLY A 88 10.31 8.85 -5.87
N TYR A 89 9.00 8.66 -5.96
CA TYR A 89 8.41 7.58 -6.76
C TYR A 89 8.69 7.78 -8.25
N ALA A 90 8.64 9.02 -8.72
CA ALA A 90 8.95 9.39 -10.09
C ALA A 90 9.92 10.59 -10.15
N THR A 91 10.76 10.61 -11.16
CA THR A 91 11.71 11.72 -11.41
C THR A 91 11.03 12.92 -12.07
N ASP A 92 10.00 12.70 -12.88
CA ASP A 92 9.27 13.74 -13.61
C ASP A 92 8.68 14.81 -12.65
N PRO A 93 9.07 16.10 -12.79
CA PRO A 93 8.52 17.17 -11.95
C PRO A 93 7.04 17.40 -12.14
N LYS A 94 6.46 16.99 -13.28
CA LYS A 94 5.02 17.11 -13.60
C LYS A 94 4.21 15.84 -13.28
N TYR A 95 4.83 14.87 -12.59
CA TYR A 95 4.17 13.60 -12.26
C TYR A 95 2.83 13.78 -11.52
N PRO A 96 2.75 14.61 -10.45
CA PRO A 96 1.48 14.82 -9.75
C PRO A 96 0.38 15.38 -10.66
N GLN A 97 0.70 16.38 -11.47
CA GLN A 97 -0.25 17.00 -12.39
C GLN A 97 -0.75 16.00 -13.44
N LYS A 98 0.12 15.13 -13.95
CA LYS A 98 -0.27 14.06 -14.88
C LYS A 98 -1.22 13.06 -14.22
N LEU A 99 -0.96 12.66 -12.97
CA LEU A 99 -1.87 11.79 -12.20
C LEU A 99 -3.23 12.46 -12.01
N LEU A 100 -3.25 13.69 -11.52
CA LEU A 100 -4.48 14.43 -11.25
C LEU A 100 -5.30 14.66 -12.53
N ALA A 101 -4.64 14.95 -13.65
CA ALA A 101 -5.31 15.09 -14.94
C ALA A 101 -5.98 13.77 -15.40
N LEU A 102 -5.33 12.62 -15.16
CA LEU A 102 -5.91 11.30 -15.46
C LEU A 102 -7.08 10.97 -14.53
N ILE A 103 -6.94 11.24 -13.23
CA ILE A 103 -8.01 11.02 -12.25
C ILE A 103 -9.25 11.83 -12.65
N SER A 104 -9.07 13.10 -12.97
CA SER A 104 -10.16 13.97 -13.42
C SER A 104 -10.76 13.54 -14.76
N LYS A 105 -9.89 13.23 -15.76
CA LYS A 105 -10.33 12.85 -17.11
C LYS A 105 -11.23 11.61 -17.13
N TYR A 106 -10.96 10.66 -16.24
CA TYR A 106 -11.66 9.36 -16.21
C TYR A 106 -12.55 9.20 -14.98
N ASP A 107 -12.78 10.28 -14.21
CA ASP A 107 -13.57 10.28 -12.97
C ASP A 107 -13.18 9.14 -12.01
N LEU A 108 -11.86 8.90 -11.85
CA LEU A 108 -11.38 7.76 -11.10
C LEU A 108 -11.68 7.86 -9.60
N HIS A 109 -11.90 9.06 -9.07
CA HIS A 109 -12.29 9.30 -7.67
C HIS A 109 -13.61 8.59 -7.29
N LYS A 110 -14.50 8.33 -8.24
CA LYS A 110 -15.74 7.58 -7.99
C LYS A 110 -15.51 6.16 -7.44
N TYR A 111 -14.34 5.57 -7.72
CA TYR A 111 -14.00 4.25 -7.15
C TYR A 111 -13.62 4.37 -5.67
N ASP A 112 -13.04 5.49 -5.25
CA ASP A 112 -12.80 5.77 -3.83
C ASP A 112 -14.13 5.91 -3.09
N GLU A 113 -15.11 6.61 -3.68
CA GLU A 113 -16.48 6.74 -3.13
C GLU A 113 -17.15 5.37 -2.94
N GLN A 114 -17.01 4.48 -3.91
CA GLN A 114 -17.58 3.12 -3.84
C GLN A 114 -16.97 2.31 -2.69
N VAL A 115 -15.68 2.47 -2.43
CA VAL A 115 -14.96 1.74 -1.37
C VAL A 115 -15.23 2.35 -0.01
N LEU A 116 -15.25 3.68 0.09
CA LEU A 116 -15.36 4.41 1.35
C LEU A 116 -16.80 4.65 1.77
N GLY A 117 -17.76 4.49 0.86
CA GLY A 117 -19.20 4.71 1.12
C GLY A 117 -19.57 6.17 1.37
N HIS A 118 -18.76 7.11 0.91
CA HIS A 118 -18.97 8.55 1.04
C HIS A 118 -18.96 9.20 -0.33
N ALA A 119 -19.93 10.08 -0.58
CA ALA A 119 -19.80 11.03 -1.67
C ALA A 119 -18.67 12.01 -1.32
N PHE A 120 -17.62 12.06 -2.15
CA PHE A 120 -16.60 13.08 -2.02
C PHE A 120 -17.21 14.42 -2.38
N VAL A 121 -17.39 15.27 -1.39
CA VAL A 121 -17.54 16.70 -1.66
C VAL A 121 -16.18 17.17 -2.15
N GLU A 122 -16.08 17.57 -3.40
CA GLU A 122 -14.92 18.30 -3.90
C GLU A 122 -14.77 19.57 -3.06
N ASP A 123 -13.98 19.48 -2.01
CA ASP A 123 -13.55 20.67 -1.31
C ASP A 123 -12.60 21.41 -2.25
N ALA A 124 -13.11 22.45 -2.88
CA ALA A 124 -12.39 23.29 -3.81
C ALA A 124 -11.29 24.12 -3.14
N THR A 125 -10.72 23.57 -2.07
CA THR A 125 -9.63 24.21 -1.36
C THR A 125 -8.35 23.98 -2.16
N THR A 126 -7.91 25.04 -2.79
CA THR A 126 -6.65 25.18 -3.51
C THR A 126 -5.51 24.56 -2.69
N TYR A 127 -4.97 23.43 -3.12
CA TYR A 127 -3.74 22.89 -2.56
C TYR A 127 -2.63 23.93 -2.76
N ILE A 128 -2.18 24.53 -1.68
CA ILE A 128 -0.97 25.34 -1.64
C ILE A 128 0.16 24.38 -1.24
N PRO A 129 1.10 24.04 -2.14
CA PRO A 129 2.24 23.23 -1.77
C PRO A 129 3.00 23.95 -0.63
N PRO A 130 3.42 23.26 0.43
CA PRO A 130 4.24 23.87 1.46
C PRO A 130 5.50 24.43 0.81
N GLN A 131 5.62 25.75 0.80
CA GLN A 131 6.85 26.43 0.38
C GLN A 131 7.92 26.08 1.41
N GLY A 132 9.11 25.73 0.91
CA GLY A 132 10.22 25.17 1.64
C GLY A 132 10.45 25.82 3.02
N GLN A 133 10.29 25.02 4.04
CA GLN A 133 10.93 25.28 5.32
C GLN A 133 12.20 24.45 5.37
N GLU A 134 13.32 25.17 5.34
CA GLU A 134 14.62 24.63 5.71
C GLU A 134 14.50 24.04 7.12
N VAL A 135 14.90 22.77 7.23
CA VAL A 135 14.91 22.06 8.51
C VAL A 135 16.10 22.60 9.31
N SER A 136 15.85 23.59 10.18
CA SER A 136 16.77 23.86 11.26
C SER A 136 16.55 22.81 12.34
N THR A 137 17.58 22.02 12.55
CA THR A 137 17.70 21.08 13.66
C THR A 137 17.77 21.84 14.97
N GLU A 138 16.69 21.90 15.70
CA GLU A 138 16.72 22.17 17.14
C GLU A 138 15.94 21.09 17.90
N ASN A 139 16.73 20.33 18.66
CA ASN A 139 16.27 19.41 19.68
C ASN A 139 15.39 20.13 20.70
N LYS A 140 14.13 19.76 20.80
CA LYS A 140 13.35 20.04 22.01
C LYS A 140 12.73 18.75 22.53
N MET A 141 13.41 18.17 23.51
CA MET A 141 12.87 17.14 24.38
C MET A 141 11.53 17.61 24.97
N LEU A 142 10.45 16.95 24.62
CA LEU A 142 9.21 17.04 25.35
C LEU A 142 9.03 15.77 26.19
N GLN A 143 9.11 15.97 27.49
CA GLN A 143 8.80 14.98 28.51
C GLN A 143 7.35 14.49 28.35
N VAL A 144 7.20 13.21 28.07
CA VAL A 144 5.91 12.53 28.19
C VAL A 144 5.73 12.13 29.65
N LYS A 145 4.73 12.70 30.30
CA LYS A 145 4.28 12.30 31.63
C LYS A 145 3.80 10.85 31.56
N LYS A 146 4.39 10.04 32.44
CA LYS A 146 3.93 8.70 32.78
C LYS A 146 2.59 8.81 33.53
N ASP A 147 1.51 8.46 32.89
CA ASP A 147 0.28 8.13 33.61
C ASP A 147 0.24 6.62 33.85
N THR A 148 0.15 6.32 35.13
CA THR A 148 0.15 5.00 35.73
C THR A 148 -1.10 4.22 35.30
N ILE A 149 -0.93 3.17 34.50
CA ILE A 149 -1.99 2.20 34.29
C ILE A 149 -1.79 1.06 35.29
N GLN A 150 -2.74 0.95 36.20
CA GLN A 150 -2.81 -0.10 37.20
C GLN A 150 -2.94 -1.47 36.51
N THR A 151 -1.96 -2.32 36.76
CA THR A 151 -2.01 -3.74 36.45
C THR A 151 -3.03 -4.47 37.31
N LYS A 152 -4.18 -4.81 36.77
CA LYS A 152 -5.02 -5.86 37.32
C LYS A 152 -4.41 -7.22 36.99
N LYS A 153 -3.95 -7.91 38.03
CA LYS A 153 -3.60 -9.33 37.98
C LYS A 153 -4.82 -10.10 37.49
N ILE A 154 -4.66 -10.81 36.38
CA ILE A 154 -5.62 -11.83 35.94
C ILE A 154 -4.98 -13.18 36.20
N ASP A 155 -5.66 -13.95 37.05
CA ASP A 155 -5.29 -15.29 37.45
C ASP A 155 -5.13 -16.22 36.24
N THR A 156 -4.02 -16.94 36.21
CA THR A 156 -3.80 -18.09 35.36
C THR A 156 -4.78 -19.21 35.66
N LYS A 157 -5.85 -19.32 34.88
CA LYS A 157 -6.60 -20.58 34.74
C LYS A 157 -6.39 -21.16 33.35
N LYS A 158 -5.77 -22.32 33.36
CA LYS A 158 -5.67 -23.32 32.30
C LYS A 158 -7.02 -23.46 31.56
N GLY A 159 -7.09 -23.13 30.26
CA GLY A 159 -8.32 -23.35 29.50
C GLY A 159 -8.15 -22.98 28.04
N ASN A 160 -8.18 -23.98 27.19
CA ASN A 160 -8.45 -24.00 25.75
C ASN A 160 -7.89 -22.82 24.93
N ASN A 161 -6.83 -23.09 24.21
CA ASN A 161 -6.31 -22.25 23.14
C ASN A 161 -7.34 -22.19 22.01
N LEU A 162 -8.35 -21.32 22.14
CA LEU A 162 -9.30 -21.01 21.09
C LEU A 162 -8.56 -20.13 20.07
N GLN A 163 -7.93 -20.76 19.08
CA GLN A 163 -7.38 -20.07 17.93
C GLN A 163 -8.46 -19.16 17.35
N LYS A 164 -8.24 -17.85 17.43
CA LYS A 164 -9.14 -16.91 16.76
C LYS A 164 -8.99 -17.07 15.26
N THR A 165 -10.09 -17.08 14.56
CA THR A 165 -10.11 -17.23 13.11
C THR A 165 -10.92 -16.10 12.47
N TYR A 166 -10.54 -15.75 11.25
CA TYR A 166 -11.22 -14.76 10.41
C TYR A 166 -11.66 -15.45 9.12
N ILE A 167 -12.89 -15.19 8.68
CA ILE A 167 -13.37 -15.65 7.38
C ILE A 167 -13.26 -14.50 6.40
N VAL A 168 -12.48 -14.70 5.35
CA VAL A 168 -12.21 -13.71 4.30
C VAL A 168 -13.52 -13.27 3.63
N GLN A 169 -13.83 -11.99 3.68
CA GLN A 169 -14.99 -11.37 3.07
C GLN A 169 -14.68 -10.95 1.62
N LYS A 170 -15.74 -10.71 0.84
CA LYS A 170 -15.58 -10.19 -0.52
C LYS A 170 -14.90 -8.83 -0.49
N GLY A 171 -13.77 -8.71 -1.20
CA GLY A 171 -12.95 -7.48 -1.25
C GLY A 171 -11.91 -7.38 -0.14
N ASP A 172 -11.80 -8.36 0.76
CA ASP A 172 -10.69 -8.41 1.70
C ASP A 172 -9.38 -8.75 0.98
N THR A 173 -8.32 -8.11 1.44
CA THR A 173 -6.94 -8.48 1.17
C THR A 173 -6.25 -8.89 2.47
N LEU A 174 -5.19 -9.67 2.40
CA LEU A 174 -4.44 -10.06 3.60
C LEU A 174 -3.94 -8.83 4.36
N TYR A 175 -3.59 -7.76 3.63
CA TYR A 175 -3.23 -6.48 4.22
C TYR A 175 -4.41 -5.77 4.92
N GLY A 176 -5.59 -5.77 4.29
CA GLY A 176 -6.80 -5.23 4.91
C GLY A 176 -7.14 -5.97 6.21
N ILE A 177 -6.96 -7.30 6.24
CA ILE A 177 -7.14 -8.12 7.44
C ILE A 177 -6.07 -7.82 8.48
N SER A 178 -4.81 -7.65 8.09
CA SER A 178 -3.71 -7.22 8.96
C SER A 178 -4.06 -5.92 9.70
N ARG A 179 -4.55 -4.91 9.00
CA ARG A 179 -4.98 -3.65 9.63
C ARG A 179 -6.18 -3.82 10.57
N LYS A 180 -7.16 -4.65 10.19
CA LYS A 180 -8.34 -4.93 11.04
C LYS A 180 -7.99 -5.69 12.32
N THR A 181 -6.99 -6.56 12.25
CA THR A 181 -6.62 -7.48 13.35
C THR A 181 -5.43 -6.99 14.16
N GLY A 182 -4.64 -6.06 13.65
CA GLY A 182 -3.39 -5.60 14.24
C GLY A 182 -2.22 -6.60 14.12
N ILE A 183 -2.39 -7.65 13.31
CA ILE A 183 -1.38 -8.70 13.09
C ILE A 183 -0.63 -8.37 11.79
N SER A 184 0.69 -8.53 11.76
CA SER A 184 1.46 -8.28 10.56
C SER A 184 1.05 -9.22 9.41
N VAL A 185 1.27 -8.79 8.16
CA VAL A 185 1.00 -9.64 6.98
C VAL A 185 1.88 -10.88 7.04
N GLU A 186 3.13 -10.74 7.46
CA GLU A 186 4.10 -11.82 7.62
C GLU A 186 3.62 -12.85 8.64
N ASP A 187 3.11 -12.40 9.79
CA ASP A 187 2.55 -13.29 10.82
C ASP A 187 1.28 -13.99 10.32
N LEU A 188 0.39 -13.26 9.64
CA LEU A 188 -0.80 -13.86 9.03
C LEU A 188 -0.43 -14.93 8.01
N MET A 189 0.59 -14.69 7.19
CA MET A 189 1.10 -15.68 6.24
C MET A 189 1.69 -16.88 6.97
N LEU A 190 2.50 -16.64 8.00
CA LEU A 190 3.12 -17.71 8.80
C LEU A 190 2.09 -18.59 9.50
N PHE A 191 1.09 -17.98 10.17
CA PHE A 191 0.04 -18.70 10.89
C PHE A 191 -0.82 -19.58 9.97
N ASN A 192 -0.92 -19.19 8.70
CA ASN A 192 -1.78 -19.86 7.72
C ASN A 192 -1.01 -20.67 6.67
N ASN A 193 0.32 -20.80 6.82
CA ASN A 193 1.20 -21.48 5.86
C ASN A 193 1.00 -20.97 4.42
N LEU A 194 0.83 -19.64 4.26
CA LEU A 194 0.68 -19.02 2.95
C LEU A 194 2.05 -18.71 2.37
N SER A 195 2.31 -19.16 1.16
CA SER A 195 3.51 -18.82 0.39
C SER A 195 3.40 -17.48 -0.33
N THR A 196 2.18 -16.99 -0.52
CA THR A 196 1.86 -15.71 -1.14
C THR A 196 0.77 -14.99 -0.34
N PRO A 197 0.63 -13.65 -0.43
CA PRO A 197 -0.42 -12.92 0.26
C PRO A 197 -1.82 -13.12 -0.35
N ASN A 198 -1.94 -13.96 -1.37
CA ASN A 198 -3.21 -14.22 -2.04
C ASN A 198 -4.15 -15.03 -1.14
N ILE A 199 -5.35 -14.53 -0.95
CA ILE A 199 -6.41 -15.16 -0.17
C ILE A 199 -7.70 -15.22 -0.98
N ASN A 200 -8.51 -16.26 -0.72
CA ASN A 200 -9.76 -16.43 -1.43
C ASN A 200 -10.97 -16.03 -0.56
N PHE A 201 -12.02 -15.52 -1.20
CA PHE A 201 -13.30 -15.30 -0.53
C PHE A 201 -13.77 -16.58 0.18
N GLY A 202 -14.19 -16.45 1.44
CA GLY A 202 -14.60 -17.57 2.27
C GLY A 202 -13.46 -18.39 2.91
N GLN A 203 -12.20 -18.07 2.59
CA GLN A 203 -11.05 -18.71 3.22
C GLN A 203 -11.03 -18.41 4.72
N LYS A 204 -10.76 -19.43 5.54
CA LYS A 204 -10.60 -19.28 6.98
C LYS A 204 -9.14 -19.05 7.32
N LEU A 205 -8.85 -17.92 7.95
CA LEU A 205 -7.52 -17.56 8.40
C LEU A 205 -7.41 -17.63 9.92
N ILE A 206 -6.29 -18.12 10.40
CA ILE A 206 -5.89 -18.06 11.81
C ILE A 206 -5.35 -16.66 12.07
N ILE A 207 -5.92 -15.98 13.05
CA ILE A 207 -5.56 -14.60 13.42
C ILE A 207 -5.05 -14.46 14.86
N SER A 208 -4.74 -15.56 15.52
CA SER A 208 -3.98 -15.60 16.78
C SER A 208 -3.32 -16.97 16.94
N GLN A 209 -2.14 -17.00 17.51
CA GLN A 209 -1.58 -18.22 18.13
C GLN A 209 -1.93 -18.27 19.59
#